data_9511f7c2d07818887b75dac7fb717bc1
#
_entry.id   9511f7c2d07818887b75dac7fb717bc1
#
_cell.length_a   1.000
_cell.length_b   1.000
_cell.length_c   1.000
_cell.angle_alpha   90.00
_cell.angle_beta   90.00
_cell.angle_gamma   90.00
#
_symmetry.space_group_name_H-M   'P 1'
#
loop_
_entity.id
_entity.type
_entity.pdbx_description
1 polymer ?
#
loop_
_entity_poly.entity_id
_entity_poly.type
_entity_poly.pdbx_seq_one_letter_code
_entity_poly.pdbx_strand_id
1 'polypeptide(L)'
;FAVPGLKSDGHQFIPQAIDKGAIALVVENELNVPESFSGLVYIVPSSREALDLIAAKFYEFPSDKLFCIGVTGTNGKTSITYILEHILNYNKKLTGVMGTVNHRVGDKIWDSQMTTPDPVTLQSRLNDFVQERAFAAAMEVSSHALEQKRANSVHFNTVVFTNLTLDHLDYHKNMQNYFAAKQKLFTDLMWSS
;
A
#
# COMPACT_ATOMS: atom_id res chain seq x y z
N PHE A 1 9.02 2.65 -13.03
CA PHE A 1 9.15 3.69 -11.99
C PHE A 1 10.49 3.57 -11.28
N ALA A 2 11.26 4.66 -11.26
CA ALA A 2 12.51 4.76 -10.51
C ALA A 2 12.19 5.37 -9.13
N VAL A 3 11.97 4.53 -8.14
CA VAL A 3 11.58 4.96 -6.80
C VAL A 3 12.78 4.99 -5.87
N PRO A 4 13.11 6.13 -5.25
CA PRO A 4 14.15 6.19 -4.23
C PRO A 4 13.80 5.32 -3.03
N GLY A 5 14.65 4.35 -2.72
CA GLY A 5 14.52 3.45 -1.58
C GLY A 5 15.45 3.85 -0.43
N LEU A 6 15.28 3.18 0.73
CA LEU A 6 16.12 3.45 1.91
C LEU A 6 17.56 2.93 1.77
N LYS A 7 17.76 1.83 1.03
CA LYS A 7 19.06 1.18 0.85
C LYS A 7 19.66 1.40 -0.54
N SER A 8 18.81 1.70 -1.51
CA SER A 8 19.23 1.89 -2.91
C SER A 8 18.26 2.84 -3.59
N ASP A 9 18.76 3.63 -4.53
CA ASP A 9 17.94 4.48 -5.38
C ASP A 9 17.51 3.71 -6.63
N GLY A 10 16.20 3.67 -6.90
CA GLY A 10 15.64 3.02 -8.08
C GLY A 10 16.16 3.56 -9.41
N HIS A 11 16.62 4.81 -9.45
CA HIS A 11 17.17 5.43 -10.64
C HIS A 11 18.45 4.70 -11.16
N GLN A 12 19.23 4.07 -10.29
CA GLN A 12 20.40 3.28 -10.70
C GLN A 12 20.04 2.04 -11.54
N PHE A 13 18.78 1.58 -11.49
CA PHE A 13 18.31 0.41 -12.23
C PHE A 13 17.64 0.77 -13.57
N ILE A 14 17.61 2.05 -13.96
CA ILE A 14 17.03 2.49 -15.24
C ILE A 14 17.65 1.75 -16.43
N PRO A 15 19.00 1.63 -16.60
CA PRO A 15 19.57 0.89 -17.71
C PRO A 15 19.07 -0.56 -17.77
N GLN A 16 19.03 -1.25 -16.63
CA GLN A 16 18.53 -2.62 -16.57
C GLN A 16 17.03 -2.73 -16.93
N ALA A 17 16.22 -1.74 -16.58
CA ALA A 17 14.82 -1.72 -16.96
C ALA A 17 14.63 -1.52 -18.46
N ILE A 18 15.46 -0.67 -19.09
CA ILE A 18 15.48 -0.46 -20.53
C ILE A 18 15.90 -1.74 -21.26
N ASP A 19 16.95 -2.41 -20.81
CA ASP A 19 17.40 -3.70 -21.37
C ASP A 19 16.32 -4.79 -21.31
N LYS A 20 15.43 -4.70 -20.31
CA LYS A 20 14.25 -5.57 -20.15
C LYS A 20 13.01 -5.11 -20.93
N GLY A 21 13.15 -4.09 -21.75
CA GLY A 21 12.09 -3.61 -22.65
C GLY A 21 11.16 -2.55 -22.04
N ALA A 22 11.61 -1.79 -21.07
CA ALA A 22 10.83 -0.64 -20.60
C ALA A 22 10.62 0.37 -21.74
N ILE A 23 9.37 0.72 -22.01
CA ILE A 23 8.99 1.67 -23.07
C ILE A 23 8.68 3.06 -22.52
N ALA A 24 8.53 3.17 -21.21
CA ALA A 24 8.30 4.43 -20.49
C ALA A 24 9.00 4.42 -19.14
N LEU A 25 9.49 5.57 -18.72
CA LEU A 25 10.14 5.78 -17.42
C LEU A 25 9.38 6.86 -16.66
N VAL A 26 9.18 6.62 -15.35
CA VAL A 26 8.70 7.64 -14.41
C VAL A 26 9.82 7.87 -13.40
N VAL A 27 10.36 9.07 -13.37
CA VAL A 27 11.61 9.43 -12.66
C VAL A 27 11.43 10.74 -11.89
N GLU A 28 12.26 10.98 -10.88
CA GLU A 28 12.29 12.27 -10.17
C GLU A 28 13.32 13.24 -10.80
N ASN A 29 14.27 12.71 -11.56
CA ASN A 29 15.22 13.48 -12.36
C ASN A 29 15.71 12.65 -13.55
N GLU A 30 16.31 13.30 -14.55
CA GLU A 30 16.78 12.65 -15.78
C GLU A 30 18.24 12.17 -15.71
N LEU A 31 18.95 12.37 -14.62
CA LEU A 31 20.42 12.16 -14.53
C LEU A 31 20.87 10.75 -14.92
N ASN A 32 20.02 9.74 -14.71
CA ASN A 32 20.33 8.35 -15.00
C ASN A 32 19.58 7.81 -16.23
N VAL A 33 18.92 8.67 -17.00
CA VAL A 33 18.27 8.27 -18.25
C VAL A 33 19.30 8.36 -19.38
N PRO A 34 19.63 7.24 -20.07
CA PRO A 34 20.55 7.28 -21.20
C PRO A 34 19.99 8.13 -22.35
N GLU A 35 20.84 8.94 -23.00
CA GLU A 35 20.46 9.73 -24.18
C GLU A 35 19.92 8.86 -25.33
N SER A 36 20.35 7.60 -25.38
CA SER A 36 19.89 6.62 -26.38
C SER A 36 18.49 6.08 -26.11
N PHE A 37 17.87 6.40 -24.97
CA PHE A 37 16.52 5.93 -24.68
C PHE A 37 15.49 6.71 -25.50
N SER A 38 14.80 6.00 -26.39
CA SER A 38 13.78 6.58 -27.30
C SER A 38 12.35 6.47 -26.78
N GLY A 39 12.14 5.92 -25.56
CA GLY A 39 10.84 5.79 -24.92
C GLY A 39 10.34 7.08 -24.28
N LEU A 40 9.19 7.02 -23.64
CA LEU A 40 8.61 8.17 -22.93
C LEU A 40 9.27 8.36 -21.55
N VAL A 41 9.59 9.60 -21.21
CA VAL A 41 10.12 9.96 -19.88
C VAL A 41 9.16 10.94 -19.21
N TYR A 42 8.67 10.56 -18.04
CA TYR A 42 7.83 11.40 -17.19
C TYR A 42 8.62 11.82 -15.95
N ILE A 43 8.88 13.12 -15.82
CA ILE A 43 9.51 13.69 -14.62
C ILE A 43 8.41 14.08 -13.65
N VAL A 44 8.48 13.56 -12.42
CA VAL A 44 7.48 13.78 -11.37
C VAL A 44 8.15 14.23 -10.07
N PRO A 45 7.47 15.04 -9.24
CA PRO A 45 8.02 15.44 -7.94
C PRO A 45 8.28 14.27 -6.98
N SER A 46 7.49 13.19 -7.10
CA SER A 46 7.63 11.97 -6.29
C SER A 46 7.20 10.76 -7.12
N SER A 47 8.16 9.95 -7.51
CA SER A 47 7.90 8.69 -8.23
C SER A 47 7.12 7.69 -7.38
N ARG A 48 7.26 7.77 -6.08
CA ARG A 48 6.52 6.95 -5.10
C ARG A 48 5.03 7.28 -5.09
N GLU A 49 4.67 8.57 -5.02
CA GLU A 49 3.27 9.02 -5.08
C GLU A 49 2.67 8.76 -6.46
N ALA A 50 3.44 8.98 -7.52
CA ALA A 50 3.03 8.68 -8.88
C ALA A 50 2.72 7.18 -9.05
N LEU A 51 3.56 6.30 -8.50
CA LEU A 51 3.34 4.85 -8.53
C LEU A 51 2.04 4.46 -7.83
N ASP A 52 1.79 4.99 -6.63
CA ASP A 52 0.59 4.71 -5.85
C ASP A 52 -0.68 5.16 -6.59
N LEU A 53 -0.69 6.40 -7.09
CA LEU A 53 -1.83 6.94 -7.83
C LEU A 53 -2.08 6.22 -9.16
N ILE A 54 -1.02 5.92 -9.91
CA ILE A 54 -1.15 5.23 -11.21
C ILE A 54 -1.61 3.79 -11.00
N ALA A 55 -1.12 3.10 -9.97
CA ALA A 55 -1.60 1.77 -9.62
C ALA A 55 -3.09 1.79 -9.27
N ALA A 56 -3.53 2.72 -8.44
CA ALA A 56 -4.95 2.87 -8.10
C ALA A 56 -5.81 3.14 -9.34
N LYS A 57 -5.36 4.07 -10.19
CA LYS A 57 -6.08 4.40 -11.43
C LYS A 57 -6.12 3.24 -12.42
N PHE A 58 -5.04 2.48 -12.55
CA PHE A 58 -4.97 1.31 -13.43
C PHE A 58 -6.00 0.25 -13.07
N TYR A 59 -6.25 0.04 -11.77
CA TYR A 59 -7.28 -0.85 -11.25
C TYR A 59 -8.63 -0.15 -10.99
N GLU A 60 -8.83 1.07 -11.50
CA GLU A 60 -10.08 1.83 -11.40
C GLU A 60 -10.52 2.07 -9.94
N PHE A 61 -9.57 2.46 -9.07
CA PHE A 61 -9.80 2.79 -7.67
C PHE A 61 -10.64 1.73 -6.92
N PRO A 62 -10.13 0.50 -6.79
CA PRO A 62 -10.92 -0.59 -6.22
C PRO A 62 -11.36 -0.36 -4.77
N SER A 63 -10.66 0.49 -4.00
CA SER A 63 -11.09 0.88 -2.65
C SER A 63 -12.43 1.60 -2.61
N ASP A 64 -12.81 2.30 -3.69
CA ASP A 64 -14.10 3.01 -3.76
C ASP A 64 -15.30 2.05 -3.92
N LYS A 65 -15.01 0.81 -4.30
CA LYS A 65 -15.98 -0.27 -4.52
C LYS A 65 -16.11 -1.21 -3.31
N LEU A 66 -15.34 -0.96 -2.22
CA LEU A 66 -15.26 -1.81 -1.04
C LEU A 66 -15.45 -0.97 0.23
N PHE A 67 -15.93 -1.57 1.30
CA PHE A 67 -15.86 -0.97 2.63
C PHE A 67 -14.47 -1.24 3.23
N CYS A 68 -13.55 -0.30 3.08
CA CYS A 68 -12.17 -0.46 3.51
C CYS A 68 -11.98 -0.15 4.99
N ILE A 69 -11.37 -1.09 5.72
CA ILE A 69 -11.05 -0.97 7.14
C ILE A 69 -9.53 -1.05 7.31
N GLY A 70 -8.91 0.04 7.75
CA GLY A 70 -7.48 0.10 8.02
C GLY A 70 -7.17 -0.12 9.49
N VAL A 71 -6.29 -1.06 9.81
CA VAL A 71 -5.89 -1.36 11.20
C VAL A 71 -4.40 -1.04 11.39
N THR A 72 -4.10 -0.08 12.25
CA THR A 72 -2.72 0.26 12.63
C THR A 72 -2.48 0.12 14.14
N GLY A 73 -1.25 0.16 14.55
CA GLY A 73 -0.78 0.02 15.92
C GLY A 73 0.50 -0.78 15.99
N THR A 74 1.07 -0.98 17.16
CA THR A 74 2.26 -1.83 17.32
C THR A 74 1.85 -3.30 17.23
N ASN A 75 0.96 -3.75 18.09
CA ASN A 75 0.52 -5.14 18.20
C ASN A 75 -0.99 -5.27 17.91
N GLY A 76 -1.44 -6.48 17.58
CA GLY A 76 -2.87 -6.81 17.43
C GLY A 76 -3.48 -6.51 16.07
N LYS A 77 -2.75 -5.94 15.11
CA LYS A 77 -3.26 -5.65 13.76
C LYS A 77 -3.85 -6.90 13.10
N THR A 78 -3.07 -7.97 13.04
CA THR A 78 -3.48 -9.25 12.44
C THR A 78 -4.71 -9.84 13.15
N SER A 79 -4.69 -9.86 14.49
CA SER A 79 -5.84 -10.39 15.26
C SER A 79 -7.11 -9.62 14.97
N ILE A 80 -7.05 -8.30 14.91
CA ILE A 80 -8.23 -7.45 14.63
C ILE A 80 -8.73 -7.66 13.19
N THR A 81 -7.85 -7.72 12.19
CA THR A 81 -8.28 -7.96 10.80
C THR A 81 -8.98 -9.32 10.66
N TYR A 82 -8.49 -10.36 11.33
CA TYR A 82 -9.11 -11.68 11.33
C TYR A 82 -10.44 -11.72 12.08
N ILE A 83 -10.56 -11.01 13.20
CA ILE A 83 -11.83 -10.88 13.94
C ILE A 83 -12.86 -10.15 13.08
N LEU A 84 -12.47 -9.05 12.43
CA LEU A 84 -13.34 -8.31 11.52
C LEU A 84 -13.83 -9.16 10.35
N GLU A 85 -12.92 -9.90 9.71
CA GLU A 85 -13.28 -10.86 8.66
C GLU A 85 -14.32 -11.88 9.16
N HIS A 86 -14.05 -12.49 10.31
CA HIS A 86 -14.96 -13.49 10.87
C HIS A 86 -16.36 -12.92 11.16
N ILE A 87 -16.42 -11.76 11.81
CA ILE A 87 -17.70 -11.09 12.14
C ILE A 87 -18.47 -10.71 10.88
N LEU A 88 -17.80 -10.12 9.89
CA LEU A 88 -18.45 -9.68 8.66
C LEU A 88 -18.91 -10.88 7.82
N ASN A 89 -18.07 -11.91 7.66
CA ASN A 89 -18.43 -13.13 6.95
C ASN A 89 -19.59 -13.88 7.61
N TYR A 90 -19.64 -13.92 8.95
CA TYR A 90 -20.78 -14.47 9.68
C TYR A 90 -22.08 -13.74 9.33
N ASN A 91 -22.02 -12.43 9.13
CA ASN A 91 -23.13 -11.58 8.69
C ASN A 91 -23.34 -11.57 7.16
N LYS A 92 -22.81 -12.57 6.43
CA LYS A 92 -22.92 -12.69 4.96
C LYS A 92 -22.29 -11.53 4.18
N LYS A 93 -21.36 -10.83 4.77
CA LYS A 93 -20.60 -9.75 4.16
C LYS A 93 -19.19 -10.27 3.86
N LEU A 94 -19.00 -10.89 2.68
CA LEU A 94 -17.70 -11.41 2.27
C LEU A 94 -16.62 -10.34 2.44
N THR A 95 -15.56 -10.66 3.16
CA THR A 95 -14.51 -9.73 3.52
C THR A 95 -13.14 -10.27 3.10
N GLY A 96 -12.41 -9.49 2.33
CA GLY A 96 -11.01 -9.76 2.06
C GLY A 96 -10.12 -9.29 3.22
N VAL A 97 -9.02 -10.02 3.44
CA VAL A 97 -7.99 -9.65 4.42
C VAL A 97 -6.67 -9.44 3.72
N MET A 98 -5.96 -8.39 4.13
CA MET A 98 -4.61 -8.08 3.66
C MET A 98 -3.69 -7.80 4.86
N GLY A 99 -2.68 -8.62 5.08
CA GLY A 99 -1.81 -8.46 6.24
C GLY A 99 -0.58 -9.36 6.25
N THR A 100 0.03 -9.46 7.40
CA THR A 100 1.35 -10.08 7.61
C THR A 100 1.37 -11.57 7.25
N VAL A 101 0.30 -12.31 7.54
CA VAL A 101 0.27 -13.77 7.36
C VAL A 101 0.02 -14.13 5.90
N ASN A 102 -1.01 -13.57 5.33
CA ASN A 102 -1.40 -13.77 3.93
C ASN A 102 -2.37 -12.67 3.49
N HIS A 103 -2.66 -12.66 2.20
CA HIS A 103 -3.81 -11.93 1.64
C HIS A 103 -4.85 -12.96 1.23
N ARG A 104 -6.12 -12.73 1.48
CA ARG A 104 -7.17 -13.70 1.13
C ARG A 104 -8.55 -13.09 0.98
N VAL A 105 -9.39 -13.74 0.20
CA VAL A 105 -10.83 -13.49 0.08
C VAL A 105 -11.53 -14.77 -0.34
N GLY A 106 -12.54 -15.21 0.40
CA GLY A 106 -13.18 -16.51 0.18
C GLY A 106 -12.13 -17.63 0.22
N ASP A 107 -12.06 -18.43 -0.83
CA ASP A 107 -11.12 -19.55 -0.94
C ASP A 107 -9.77 -19.15 -1.57
N LYS A 108 -9.65 -17.90 -2.06
CA LYS A 108 -8.41 -17.41 -2.66
C LYS A 108 -7.43 -16.92 -1.59
N ILE A 109 -6.21 -17.43 -1.65
CA ILE A 109 -5.12 -17.09 -0.72
C ILE A 109 -3.86 -16.76 -1.53
N TRP A 110 -3.17 -15.71 -1.13
CA TRP A 110 -1.88 -15.29 -1.68
C TRP A 110 -0.86 -15.10 -0.55
N ASP A 111 0.38 -15.46 -0.80
CA ASP A 111 1.48 -15.24 0.13
C ASP A 111 1.70 -13.74 0.38
N SER A 112 2.04 -13.40 1.60
CA SER A 112 2.39 -12.04 2.02
C SER A 112 3.90 -11.89 2.12
N GLN A 113 4.45 -10.89 1.44
CA GLN A 113 5.85 -10.52 1.54
C GLN A 113 6.07 -9.40 2.58
N MET A 114 5.04 -8.62 2.84
CA MET A 114 5.07 -7.47 3.75
C MET A 114 3.71 -7.26 4.40
N THR A 115 3.69 -6.79 5.64
CA THR A 115 2.44 -6.47 6.38
C THR A 115 1.47 -5.62 5.56
N THR A 116 1.99 -4.60 4.88
CA THR A 116 1.27 -3.79 3.90
C THR A 116 2.07 -3.85 2.62
N PRO A 117 1.54 -4.37 1.53
CA PRO A 117 2.29 -4.55 0.29
C PRO A 117 2.68 -3.22 -0.38
N ASP A 118 3.46 -3.32 -1.46
CA ASP A 118 3.71 -2.19 -2.35
C ASP A 118 2.43 -1.75 -3.06
N PRO A 119 2.38 -0.52 -3.62
CA PRO A 119 1.15 0.03 -4.19
C PRO A 119 0.55 -0.82 -5.31
N VAL A 120 1.37 -1.44 -6.17
CA VAL A 120 0.86 -2.26 -7.29
C VAL A 120 0.20 -3.52 -6.77
N THR A 121 0.88 -4.23 -5.89
CA THR A 121 0.34 -5.44 -5.25
C THR A 121 -0.90 -5.12 -4.42
N LEU A 122 -0.90 -3.99 -3.69
CA LEU A 122 -2.04 -3.55 -2.88
C LEU A 122 -3.28 -3.33 -3.74
N GLN A 123 -3.17 -2.53 -4.80
CA GLN A 123 -4.30 -2.22 -5.67
C GLN A 123 -4.78 -3.45 -6.45
N SER A 124 -3.84 -4.32 -6.89
CA SER A 124 -4.18 -5.60 -7.50
C SER A 124 -5.01 -6.47 -6.57
N ARG A 125 -4.64 -6.59 -5.29
CA ARG A 125 -5.39 -7.38 -4.30
C ARG A 125 -6.75 -6.79 -3.98
N LEU A 126 -6.85 -5.46 -3.85
CA LEU A 126 -8.16 -4.83 -3.69
C LEU A 126 -9.06 -5.08 -4.91
N ASN A 127 -8.49 -5.05 -6.13
CA ASN A 127 -9.24 -5.41 -7.33
C ASN A 127 -9.66 -6.89 -7.32
N ASP A 128 -8.80 -7.82 -6.91
CA ASP A 128 -9.18 -9.23 -6.73
C ASP A 128 -10.38 -9.36 -5.77
N PHE A 129 -10.40 -8.59 -4.67
CA PHE A 129 -11.52 -8.59 -3.72
C PHE A 129 -12.81 -8.07 -4.38
N VAL A 130 -12.72 -7.02 -5.20
CA VAL A 130 -13.87 -6.52 -5.98
C VAL A 130 -14.39 -7.61 -6.95
N GLN A 131 -13.48 -8.30 -7.66
CA GLN A 131 -13.87 -9.37 -8.60
C GLN A 131 -14.56 -10.55 -7.88
N GLU A 132 -14.15 -10.86 -6.64
CA GLU A 132 -14.82 -11.85 -5.78
C GLU A 132 -16.12 -11.31 -5.13
N ARG A 133 -16.53 -10.09 -5.46
CA ARG A 133 -17.73 -9.44 -4.91
C ARG A 133 -17.67 -9.30 -3.38
N ALA A 134 -16.50 -9.07 -2.82
CA ALA A 134 -16.35 -8.78 -1.41
C ALA A 134 -17.09 -7.49 -1.06
N PHE A 135 -17.70 -7.48 0.10
CA PHE A 135 -18.31 -6.28 0.70
C PHE A 135 -17.22 -5.37 1.29
N ALA A 136 -16.22 -5.95 1.94
CA ALA A 136 -15.20 -5.21 2.69
C ALA A 136 -13.79 -5.72 2.44
N ALA A 137 -12.82 -4.85 2.73
CA ALA A 137 -11.41 -5.18 2.83
C ALA A 137 -10.89 -4.75 4.22
N ALA A 138 -10.45 -5.70 5.03
CA ALA A 138 -9.78 -5.44 6.30
C ALA A 138 -8.27 -5.56 6.11
N MET A 139 -7.51 -4.48 6.31
CA MET A 139 -6.08 -4.50 6.02
C MET A 139 -5.22 -3.95 7.15
N GLU A 140 -4.09 -4.60 7.37
CA GLU A 140 -3.06 -4.11 8.26
C GLU A 140 -2.33 -2.95 7.58
N VAL A 141 -2.24 -1.80 8.26
CA VAL A 141 -1.53 -0.62 7.78
C VAL A 141 -0.36 -0.33 8.71
N SER A 142 0.85 -0.69 8.27
CA SER A 142 2.07 -0.49 9.03
C SER A 142 2.54 0.96 9.00
N SER A 143 3.27 1.40 10.04
CA SER A 143 3.87 2.74 10.07
C SER A 143 4.85 2.98 8.92
N HIS A 144 5.58 1.94 8.50
CA HIS A 144 6.46 2.00 7.33
C HIS A 144 5.66 2.26 6.04
N ALA A 145 4.51 1.59 5.88
CA ALA A 145 3.66 1.79 4.71
C ALA A 145 3.10 3.22 4.65
N LEU A 146 2.67 3.75 5.80
CA LEU A 146 2.19 5.13 5.91
C LEU A 146 3.29 6.15 5.60
N GLU A 147 4.48 5.96 6.16
CA GLU A 147 5.63 6.83 5.89
C GLU A 147 6.08 6.76 4.43
N GLN A 148 6.03 5.56 3.86
CA GLN A 148 6.40 5.32 2.46
C GLN A 148 5.24 5.55 1.48
N LYS A 149 4.10 6.06 1.92
CA LYS A 149 2.93 6.39 1.08
C LYS A 149 2.44 5.21 0.21
N ARG A 150 2.51 3.97 0.74
CA ARG A 150 2.12 2.78 -0.04
C ARG A 150 0.61 2.60 -0.19
N ALA A 151 -0.18 3.28 0.64
CA ALA A 151 -1.63 3.16 0.70
C ALA A 151 -2.33 4.52 0.58
N ASN A 152 -1.65 5.54 0.04
CA ASN A 152 -2.20 6.89 -0.03
C ASN A 152 -3.43 6.99 -0.95
N SER A 153 -3.51 6.13 -1.96
CA SER A 153 -4.66 6.05 -2.86
C SER A 153 -5.73 5.04 -2.41
N VAL A 154 -5.69 4.61 -1.15
CA VAL A 154 -6.76 3.79 -0.56
C VAL A 154 -7.67 4.68 0.27
N HIS A 155 -8.95 4.68 -0.03
CA HIS A 155 -9.96 5.37 0.76
C HIS A 155 -10.47 4.48 1.88
N PHE A 156 -10.15 4.81 3.14
CA PHE A 156 -10.59 4.05 4.30
C PHE A 156 -11.92 4.60 4.85
N ASN A 157 -12.94 3.76 4.90
CA ASN A 157 -14.22 4.09 5.53
C ASN A 157 -14.14 4.05 7.06
N THR A 158 -13.27 3.20 7.58
CA THR A 158 -13.04 3.04 9.03
C THR A 158 -11.58 2.77 9.29
N VAL A 159 -11.05 3.38 10.34
CA VAL A 159 -9.68 3.14 10.79
C VAL A 159 -9.63 2.78 12.27
N VAL A 160 -8.73 1.87 12.62
CA VAL A 160 -8.58 1.33 13.99
C VAL A 160 -7.15 1.53 14.44
N PHE A 161 -6.99 2.08 15.64
CA PHE A 161 -5.72 2.16 16.34
C PHE A 161 -5.73 1.17 17.51
N THR A 162 -4.85 0.20 17.52
CA THR A 162 -4.83 -0.84 18.54
C THR A 162 -4.08 -0.43 19.79
N ASN A 163 -2.82 -0.07 19.65
CA ASN A 163 -1.92 0.37 20.73
C ASN A 163 -0.62 0.96 20.17
N LEU A 164 0.16 1.58 21.05
CA LEU A 164 1.50 2.09 20.77
C LEU A 164 2.46 1.67 21.86
N THR A 165 3.42 0.82 21.53
CA THR A 165 4.52 0.41 22.40
C THR A 165 5.86 0.59 21.69
N LEU A 166 6.97 0.43 22.39
CA LEU A 166 8.31 0.55 21.82
C LEU A 166 8.52 -0.47 20.69
N ASP A 167 8.70 0.03 19.46
CA ASP A 167 9.01 -0.77 18.28
C ASP A 167 9.50 0.13 17.16
N HIS A 168 10.21 -0.43 16.18
CA HIS A 168 10.63 0.26 14.94
C HIS A 168 11.37 1.59 15.12
N LEU A 169 12.08 1.79 16.25
CA LEU A 169 12.84 3.03 16.49
C LEU A 169 14.13 3.11 15.66
N ASP A 170 14.62 2.00 15.17
CA ASP A 170 15.66 1.93 14.14
C ASP A 170 15.27 2.69 12.87
N TYR A 171 13.99 2.66 12.51
CA TYR A 171 13.43 3.37 11.36
C TYR A 171 12.93 4.78 11.73
N HIS A 172 12.04 4.88 12.74
CA HIS A 172 11.36 6.14 13.10
C HIS A 172 12.19 7.04 14.00
N LYS A 173 13.31 6.57 14.56
CA LYS A 173 14.24 7.28 15.44
C LYS A 173 13.72 7.53 16.85
N ASN A 174 12.45 7.88 17.01
CA ASN A 174 11.82 8.14 18.30
C ASN A 174 10.31 7.83 18.28
N MET A 175 9.69 7.79 19.46
CA MET A 175 8.27 7.48 19.62
C MET A 175 7.33 8.52 19.02
N GLN A 176 7.74 9.79 19.00
CA GLN A 176 6.93 10.86 18.39
C GLN A 176 6.79 10.66 16.89
N ASN A 177 7.89 10.39 16.20
CA ASN A 177 7.86 10.11 14.75
C ASN A 177 7.09 8.82 14.45
N TYR A 178 7.25 7.78 15.30
CA TYR A 178 6.52 6.53 15.17
C TYR A 178 5.00 6.74 15.32
N PHE A 179 4.58 7.52 16.31
CA PHE A 179 3.19 7.90 16.48
C PHE A 179 2.69 8.75 15.30
N ALA A 180 3.44 9.79 14.90
CA ALA A 180 3.09 10.66 13.79
C ALA A 180 2.91 9.88 12.48
N ALA A 181 3.75 8.87 12.21
CA ALA A 181 3.59 8.00 11.05
C ALA A 181 2.24 7.25 11.07
N LYS A 182 1.82 6.70 12.24
CA LYS A 182 0.53 6.01 12.37
C LYS A 182 -0.66 6.97 12.33
N GLN A 183 -0.49 8.20 12.81
CA GLN A 183 -1.52 9.23 12.82
C GLN A 183 -2.00 9.55 11.39
N LYS A 184 -1.13 9.47 10.38
CA LYS A 184 -1.47 9.70 8.97
C LYS A 184 -2.67 8.86 8.49
N LEU A 185 -2.86 7.66 9.02
CA LEU A 185 -4.02 6.84 8.67
C LEU A 185 -5.35 7.54 9.01
N PHE A 186 -5.36 8.35 10.06
CA PHE A 186 -6.55 9.05 10.55
C PHE A 186 -6.71 10.44 9.94
N THR A 187 -5.59 11.14 9.75
CA THR A 187 -5.61 12.54 9.28
C THR A 187 -5.65 12.66 7.77
N ASP A 188 -5.01 11.72 7.05
CA ASP A 188 -4.76 11.86 5.63
C ASP A 188 -5.55 10.86 4.77
N LEU A 189 -5.85 9.66 5.30
CA LEU A 189 -6.38 8.55 4.53
C LEU A 189 -7.80 8.12 4.91
N MET A 190 -8.31 8.55 6.06
CA MET A 190 -9.71 8.30 6.41
C MET A 190 -10.61 9.20 5.59
N TRP A 191 -11.59 8.59 4.93
CA TRP A 191 -12.58 9.35 4.17
C TRP A 191 -13.44 10.19 5.12
N SER A 192 -13.34 11.51 5.02
CA SER A 192 -14.29 12.43 5.63
C SER A 192 -15.45 12.63 4.64
N SER A 193 -16.58 11.99 4.95
CA SER A 193 -17.85 12.21 4.24
C SER A 193 -18.35 13.64 4.40
#